data_6692255030381bf507b1b41cec5193d7
#
_entry.id   6692255030381bf507b1b41cec5193d7
#
_cell.length_a   1.000
_cell.length_b   1.000
_cell.length_c   1.000
_cell.angle_alpha   90.00
_cell.angle_beta   90.00
_cell.angle_gamma   90.00
#
_symmetry.space_group_name_H-M   'P 1'
#
loop_
_entity.id
_entity.type
_entity.pdbx_description
1 polymer ?
#
loop_
_entity_poly.entity_id
_entity_poly.type
_entity_poly.pdbx_seq_one_letter_code
_entity_poly.pdbx_strand_id
1 'polypeptide(L)'
;MNRNFCASVFIINPETKKILLVKHKKMNKWVQPGGHIENNETPEEAALREVYEETGLKVSLIGERFPREDDFIKPLGIQRNANKMGDLHIDIIYYGVPVNNIEPHALEDENTDVKWFSREELDKIDVFPDIKITMDYILKEYYGG
;
A
#
# COMPACT_ATOMS: atom_id res chain seq x y z
N MET A 1 -20.83 4.58 14.58
CA MET A 1 -19.47 4.27 14.07
C MET A 1 -19.54 3.26 12.94
N ASN A 2 -19.02 3.60 11.79
CA ASN A 2 -18.92 2.69 10.67
C ASN A 2 -17.59 1.96 10.69
N ARG A 3 -17.62 0.69 10.28
CA ARG A 3 -16.40 -0.12 10.14
C ARG A 3 -16.18 -0.41 8.67
N ASN A 4 -15.00 -0.10 8.19
CA ASN A 4 -14.64 -0.31 6.79
C ASN A 4 -13.40 -1.20 6.72
N PHE A 5 -13.49 -2.23 5.87
CA PHE A 5 -12.35 -3.09 5.59
C PHE A 5 -11.66 -2.61 4.33
N CYS A 6 -10.37 -2.37 4.46
CA CYS A 6 -9.54 -1.87 3.37
C CYS A 6 -8.36 -2.80 3.14
N ALA A 7 -7.77 -2.70 1.96
CA ALA A 7 -6.52 -3.37 1.65
C ALA A 7 -5.59 -2.36 1.00
N SER A 8 -4.33 -2.37 1.41
CA SER A 8 -3.33 -1.46 0.85
C SER A 8 -2.02 -2.19 0.63
N VAL A 9 -1.17 -1.61 -0.22
CA VAL A 9 0.10 -2.22 -0.59
C VAL A 9 1.23 -1.22 -0.44
N PHE A 10 2.26 -1.61 0.30
CA PHE A 10 3.52 -0.90 0.34
C PHE A 10 4.38 -1.47 -0.79
N ILE A 11 4.52 -0.70 -1.87
CA ILE A 11 5.20 -1.14 -3.09
C ILE A 11 6.62 -0.62 -3.05
N ILE A 12 7.59 -1.54 -2.95
CA ILE A 12 9.00 -1.16 -2.95
C ILE A 12 9.69 -1.82 -4.13
N ASN A 13 10.39 -1.01 -4.92
CA ASN A 13 11.18 -1.52 -6.03
C ASN A 13 12.45 -2.18 -5.47
N PRO A 14 12.68 -3.48 -5.75
CA PRO A 14 13.83 -4.18 -5.19
C PRO A 14 15.19 -3.61 -5.62
N GLU A 15 15.26 -3.01 -6.80
CA GLU A 15 16.52 -2.47 -7.31
C GLU A 15 16.87 -1.12 -6.70
N THR A 16 15.89 -0.23 -6.62
CA THR A 16 16.11 1.14 -6.15
C THR A 16 15.86 1.31 -4.66
N LYS A 17 15.12 0.38 -4.05
CA LYS A 17 14.66 0.45 -2.65
C LYS A 17 13.77 1.66 -2.39
N LYS A 18 13.11 2.16 -3.43
CA LYS A 18 12.15 3.27 -3.32
C LYS A 18 10.74 2.75 -3.17
N ILE A 19 9.95 3.49 -2.41
CA ILE A 19 8.53 3.19 -2.19
C ILE A 19 7.66 4.03 -3.11
N LEU A 20 6.58 3.44 -3.62
CA LEU A 20 5.61 4.15 -4.45
C LEU A 20 4.48 4.69 -3.59
N LEU A 21 4.27 6.00 -3.64
CA LEU A 21 3.20 6.65 -2.91
C LEU A 21 2.35 7.48 -3.86
N VAL A 22 1.10 7.67 -3.48
CA VAL A 22 0.15 8.55 -4.18
C VAL A 22 -0.15 9.74 -3.30
N LYS A 23 -0.34 10.90 -3.91
CA LYS A 23 -0.72 12.10 -3.17
C LYS A 23 -2.24 12.17 -3.10
N HIS A 24 -2.77 11.99 -1.90
CA HIS A 24 -4.20 11.98 -1.68
C HIS A 24 -4.76 13.40 -1.74
N LYS A 25 -5.75 13.60 -2.58
CA LYS A 25 -6.30 14.94 -2.86
C LYS A 25 -6.89 15.62 -1.62
N LYS A 26 -7.69 14.86 -0.84
CA LYS A 26 -8.36 15.42 0.34
C LYS A 26 -7.41 15.61 1.52
N MET A 27 -6.54 14.63 1.76
CA MET A 27 -5.63 14.69 2.91
C MET A 27 -4.40 15.55 2.62
N ASN A 28 -4.11 15.80 1.36
CA ASN A 28 -2.91 16.52 0.92
C ASN A 28 -1.63 15.89 1.47
N LYS A 29 -1.63 14.56 1.61
CA LYS A 29 -0.49 13.78 2.09
C LYS A 29 -0.18 12.67 1.11
N TRP A 30 1.07 12.23 1.14
CA TRP A 30 1.51 11.06 0.39
C TRP A 30 1.18 9.81 1.21
N VAL A 31 0.49 8.86 0.57
CA VAL A 31 0.04 7.63 1.23
C VAL A 31 0.27 6.43 0.32
N GLN A 32 0.28 5.24 0.90
CA GLN A 32 0.33 4.02 0.11
C GLN A 32 -0.97 3.81 -0.66
N PRO A 33 -0.91 3.20 -1.85
CA PRO A 33 -2.13 2.87 -2.60
C PRO A 33 -2.98 1.86 -1.85
N GLY A 34 -4.29 2.01 -1.93
CA GLY A 34 -5.23 1.10 -1.29
C GLY A 34 -6.62 1.70 -1.21
N GLY A 35 -7.56 0.90 -0.75
CA GLY A 35 -8.94 1.34 -0.61
C GLY A 35 -9.84 0.25 -0.08
N HIS A 36 -11.14 0.47 -0.16
CA HIS A 36 -12.13 -0.42 0.40
C HIS A 36 -12.18 -1.77 -0.31
N ILE A 37 -12.35 -2.83 0.46
CA ILE A 37 -12.62 -4.17 -0.07
C ILE A 37 -14.10 -4.24 -0.39
N GLU A 38 -14.43 -4.58 -1.64
CA GLU A 38 -15.81 -4.69 -2.05
C GLU A 38 -16.38 -6.06 -1.67
N ASN A 39 -17.73 -6.16 -1.66
CA ASN A 39 -18.41 -7.35 -1.15
C ASN A 39 -18.04 -8.65 -1.86
N ASN A 40 -17.65 -8.56 -3.12
CA ASN A 40 -17.33 -9.74 -3.94
C ASN A 40 -15.82 -9.94 -4.11
N GLU A 41 -15.01 -9.25 -3.33
CA GLU A 41 -13.56 -9.33 -3.44
C GLU A 41 -12.92 -9.97 -2.22
N THR A 42 -11.82 -10.69 -2.46
CA THR A 42 -10.88 -11.04 -1.38
C THR A 42 -9.97 -9.85 -1.10
N PRO A 43 -9.30 -9.81 0.05
CA PRO A 43 -8.34 -8.74 0.33
C PRO A 43 -7.24 -8.63 -0.71
N GLU A 44 -6.72 -9.76 -1.22
CA GLU A 44 -5.69 -9.74 -2.27
C GLU A 44 -6.21 -9.14 -3.57
N GLU A 45 -7.43 -9.51 -3.95
CA GLU A 45 -8.05 -8.95 -5.16
C GLU A 45 -8.25 -7.44 -5.04
N ALA A 46 -8.73 -6.99 -3.89
CA ALA A 46 -8.94 -5.57 -3.65
C ALA A 46 -7.61 -4.81 -3.68
N ALA A 47 -6.57 -5.36 -3.05
CA ALA A 47 -5.25 -4.75 -3.02
C ALA A 47 -4.71 -4.56 -4.43
N LEU A 48 -4.77 -5.59 -5.26
CA LEU A 48 -4.25 -5.53 -6.63
C LEU A 48 -5.07 -4.58 -7.50
N ARG A 49 -6.39 -4.56 -7.34
CA ARG A 49 -7.28 -3.65 -8.07
C ARG A 49 -6.97 -2.21 -7.73
N GLU A 50 -6.88 -1.89 -6.44
CA GLU A 50 -6.63 -0.51 -5.99
C GLU A 50 -5.26 -0.01 -6.47
N VAL A 51 -4.23 -0.85 -6.42
CA VAL A 51 -2.91 -0.47 -6.94
C VAL A 51 -3.02 -0.13 -8.41
N TYR A 52 -3.69 -0.96 -9.19
CA TYR A 52 -3.82 -0.72 -10.63
C TYR A 52 -4.62 0.56 -10.91
N GLU A 53 -5.73 0.75 -10.23
CA GLU A 53 -6.57 1.94 -10.42
C GLU A 53 -5.85 3.23 -10.04
N GLU A 54 -5.03 3.19 -9.01
CA GLU A 54 -4.37 4.40 -8.51
C GLU A 54 -3.02 4.68 -9.14
N THR A 55 -2.33 3.67 -9.65
CA THR A 55 -0.96 3.84 -10.15
C THR A 55 -0.71 3.33 -11.56
N GLY A 56 -1.61 2.51 -12.09
CA GLY A 56 -1.40 1.85 -13.37
C GLY A 56 -0.47 0.65 -13.31
N LEU A 57 0.08 0.33 -12.13
CA LEU A 57 1.03 -0.76 -12.01
C LEU A 57 0.37 -2.08 -11.68
N LYS A 58 0.98 -3.15 -12.15
CA LYS A 58 0.71 -4.50 -11.68
C LYS A 58 1.82 -4.90 -10.73
N VAL A 59 1.44 -5.45 -9.59
CA VAL A 59 2.39 -5.85 -8.56
C VAL A 59 2.20 -7.30 -8.19
N SER A 60 3.26 -7.89 -7.64
CA SER A 60 3.21 -9.21 -7.03
C SER A 60 3.26 -9.00 -5.52
N LEU A 61 2.29 -9.56 -4.81
CA LEU A 61 2.28 -9.50 -3.36
C LEU A 61 3.28 -10.51 -2.81
N ILE A 62 4.08 -10.07 -1.84
CA ILE A 62 5.16 -10.85 -1.25
C ILE A 62 4.76 -11.22 0.18
N GLY A 63 4.89 -12.49 0.53
CA GLY A 63 4.58 -12.96 1.87
C GLY A 63 4.51 -14.47 1.88
N GLU A 64 4.46 -15.01 3.10
CA GLU A 64 4.32 -16.45 3.30
C GLU A 64 2.88 -16.87 3.01
N ARG A 65 2.73 -18.08 2.49
CA ARG A 65 1.44 -18.73 2.39
C ARG A 65 1.33 -19.80 3.46
N PHE A 66 0.15 -19.98 3.99
CA PHE A 66 -0.13 -21.13 4.83
C PHE A 66 0.10 -22.40 3.97
N PRO A 67 0.39 -23.56 4.57
CA PRO A 67 0.82 -24.72 3.77
C PRO A 67 -0.29 -25.40 2.98
N ARG A 68 -1.36 -24.70 2.63
CA ARG A 68 -2.37 -25.21 1.71
C ARG A 68 -2.24 -24.46 0.39
N GLU A 69 -2.53 -25.13 -0.69
CA GLU A 69 -2.29 -24.64 -2.04
C GLU A 69 -3.03 -23.34 -2.39
N ASP A 70 -4.25 -23.21 -1.90
CA ASP A 70 -5.10 -22.07 -2.21
C ASP A 70 -5.27 -21.07 -1.07
N ASP A 71 -4.37 -21.12 -0.10
CA ASP A 71 -4.40 -20.16 0.99
C ASP A 71 -3.89 -18.78 0.54
N PHE A 72 -4.39 -17.74 1.20
CA PHE A 72 -3.96 -16.38 0.92
C PHE A 72 -2.55 -16.12 1.44
N ILE A 73 -1.90 -15.12 0.84
CA ILE A 73 -0.63 -14.62 1.33
C ILE A 73 -0.86 -13.97 2.68
N LYS A 74 0.03 -14.25 3.63
CA LYS A 74 0.02 -13.58 4.92
C LYS A 74 0.36 -12.11 4.71
N PRO A 75 -0.51 -11.17 5.11
CA PRO A 75 -0.20 -9.74 4.97
C PRO A 75 0.92 -9.34 5.93
N LEU A 76 1.52 -8.17 5.69
CA LEU A 76 2.47 -7.60 6.63
C LEU A 76 1.84 -7.40 8.00
N GLY A 77 0.58 -7.01 8.01
CA GLY A 77 -0.14 -6.78 9.23
C GLY A 77 -1.55 -6.28 8.95
N ILE A 78 -2.26 -6.04 10.02
CA ILE A 78 -3.61 -5.48 9.97
C ILE A 78 -3.60 -4.25 10.86
N GLN A 79 -3.81 -3.09 10.27
CA GLN A 79 -3.79 -1.83 11.00
C GLN A 79 -5.19 -1.36 11.33
N ARG A 80 -5.27 -0.66 12.44
CA ARG A 80 -6.49 -0.07 12.92
C ARG A 80 -6.34 1.44 12.86
N ASN A 81 -7.17 2.07 12.03
CA ASN A 81 -7.13 3.52 11.86
C ASN A 81 -8.52 4.10 12.08
N ALA A 82 -8.61 5.18 12.84
CA ALA A 82 -9.85 5.90 13.06
C ALA A 82 -9.74 7.29 12.46
N ASN A 83 -10.76 7.72 11.73
CA ASN A 83 -10.82 9.08 11.23
C ASN A 83 -11.40 10.03 12.27
N LYS A 84 -11.47 11.32 11.94
CA LYS A 84 -11.97 12.36 12.85
C LYS A 84 -13.44 12.18 13.24
N MET A 85 -14.20 11.43 12.43
CA MET A 85 -15.61 11.17 12.67
C MET A 85 -15.85 9.89 13.48
N GLY A 86 -14.77 9.23 13.90
CA GLY A 86 -14.86 8.01 14.66
C GLY A 86 -15.07 6.75 13.84
N ASP A 87 -15.05 6.85 12.52
CA ASP A 87 -15.13 5.67 11.66
C ASP A 87 -13.85 4.83 11.79
N LEU A 88 -14.03 3.54 11.93
CA LEU A 88 -12.92 2.62 12.07
C LEU A 88 -12.60 1.97 10.71
N HIS A 89 -11.35 2.12 10.30
CA HIS A 89 -10.81 1.42 9.13
C HIS A 89 -9.94 0.26 9.61
N ILE A 90 -10.24 -0.92 9.12
CA ILE A 90 -9.41 -2.11 9.35
C ILE A 90 -8.67 -2.34 8.05
N ASP A 91 -7.38 -2.02 8.05
CA ASP A 91 -6.55 -2.02 6.84
C ASP A 91 -5.64 -3.24 6.82
N ILE A 92 -5.86 -4.11 5.83
CA ILE A 92 -5.03 -5.29 5.61
C ILE A 92 -3.89 -4.85 4.72
N ILE A 93 -2.68 -4.87 5.25
CA ILE A 93 -1.50 -4.28 4.62
C ILE A 93 -0.62 -5.35 4.01
N TYR A 94 -0.27 -5.16 2.74
CA TYR A 94 0.62 -6.05 2.01
C TYR A 94 1.91 -5.34 1.62
N TYR A 95 2.95 -6.13 1.39
CA TYR A 95 4.16 -5.71 0.70
C TYR A 95 4.08 -6.24 -0.72
N GLY A 96 4.40 -5.41 -1.70
CA GLY A 96 4.39 -5.79 -3.10
C GLY A 96 5.57 -5.26 -3.88
N VAL A 97 5.88 -5.93 -4.97
CA VAL A 97 6.94 -5.50 -5.89
C VAL A 97 6.34 -5.34 -7.29
N PRO A 98 6.80 -4.37 -8.08
CA PRO A 98 6.28 -4.21 -9.44
C PRO A 98 6.70 -5.38 -10.32
N VAL A 99 5.78 -5.85 -11.18
CA VAL A 99 6.06 -6.95 -12.11
C VAL A 99 6.38 -6.45 -13.52
N ASN A 100 6.23 -5.15 -13.76
CA ASN A 100 6.54 -4.55 -15.03
C ASN A 100 7.25 -3.22 -14.82
N ASN A 101 7.94 -2.75 -15.85
CA ASN A 101 8.69 -1.49 -15.82
C ASN A 101 7.89 -0.36 -16.46
N ILE A 102 6.61 -0.28 -16.11
CA ILE A 102 5.74 0.78 -16.60
C ILE A 102 5.87 1.97 -15.66
N GLU A 103 5.94 3.16 -16.23
CA GLU A 103 5.95 4.39 -15.46
C GLU A 103 4.60 4.55 -14.75
N PRO A 104 4.60 4.71 -13.42
CA PRO A 104 3.33 4.87 -12.71
C PRO A 104 2.69 6.21 -13.03
N HIS A 105 1.37 6.24 -13.01
CA HIS A 105 0.62 7.48 -13.20
C HIS A 105 -0.71 7.39 -12.47
N ALA A 106 -1.19 8.52 -11.99
CA ALA A 106 -2.45 8.58 -11.28
C ALA A 106 -3.60 8.39 -12.26
N LEU A 107 -4.42 7.35 -12.05
CA LEU A 107 -5.57 7.04 -12.90
C LEU A 107 -6.88 7.53 -12.32
N GLU A 108 -6.93 7.75 -11.01
CA GLU A 108 -8.16 8.16 -10.32
C GLU A 108 -8.13 9.62 -9.94
N ASP A 109 -9.33 10.22 -9.87
CA ASP A 109 -9.50 11.63 -9.50
C ASP A 109 -9.17 11.90 -8.04
N GLU A 110 -9.13 10.87 -7.20
CA GLU A 110 -8.83 11.01 -5.78
C GLU A 110 -7.40 11.39 -5.50
N ASN A 111 -6.50 11.10 -6.43
CA ASN A 111 -5.08 11.34 -6.26
C ASN A 111 -4.57 12.33 -7.30
N THR A 112 -3.72 13.24 -6.87
CA THR A 112 -3.18 14.29 -7.73
C THR A 112 -1.81 13.94 -8.31
N ASP A 113 -1.12 12.95 -7.72
CA ASP A 113 0.22 12.60 -8.17
C ASP A 113 0.59 11.20 -7.68
N VAL A 114 1.59 10.60 -8.31
CA VAL A 114 2.16 9.32 -7.90
C VAL A 114 3.67 9.37 -8.16
N LYS A 115 4.47 9.01 -7.14
CA LYS A 115 5.93 9.09 -7.24
C LYS A 115 6.62 8.02 -6.42
N TRP A 116 7.83 7.67 -6.83
CA TRP A 116 8.75 6.86 -6.07
C TRP A 116 9.57 7.73 -5.13
N PHE A 117 9.73 7.28 -3.89
CA PHE A 117 10.50 8.00 -2.87
C PHE A 117 11.51 7.07 -2.22
N SER A 118 12.74 7.57 -2.01
CA SER A 118 13.70 6.89 -1.15
C SER A 118 13.29 7.07 0.31
N ARG A 119 13.85 6.26 1.20
CA ARG A 119 13.57 6.42 2.63
C ARG A 119 13.94 7.82 3.14
N GLU A 120 15.06 8.36 2.65
CA GLU A 120 15.50 9.70 3.04
C GLU A 120 14.53 10.78 2.57
N GLU A 121 13.98 10.62 1.38
CA GLU A 121 13.02 11.57 0.85
C GLU A 121 11.74 11.64 1.66
N LEU A 122 11.37 10.56 2.35
CA LEU A 122 10.18 10.56 3.19
C LEU A 122 10.27 11.57 4.34
N ASP A 123 11.47 11.91 4.77
CA ASP A 123 11.67 12.89 5.82
C ASP A 123 11.45 14.33 5.34
N LYS A 124 11.34 14.52 4.04
CA LYS A 124 11.18 15.83 3.41
C LYS A 124 9.78 16.10 2.89
N ILE A 125 8.88 15.13 2.99
CA ILE A 125 7.51 15.26 2.49
C ILE A 125 6.51 14.98 3.61
N ASP A 126 5.26 15.31 3.34
CA ASP A 126 4.19 15.14 4.33
C ASP A 126 3.59 13.74 4.22
N VAL A 127 4.00 12.86 5.10
CA VAL A 127 3.48 11.49 5.22
C VAL A 127 3.11 11.20 6.67
N PHE A 128 2.21 10.24 6.87
CA PHE A 128 1.95 9.75 8.22
C PHE A 128 3.17 8.96 8.72
N PRO A 129 3.48 9.05 10.04
CA PRO A 129 4.62 8.32 10.60
C PRO A 129 4.60 6.82 10.31
N ASP A 130 3.42 6.22 10.22
CA ASP A 130 3.27 4.79 9.95
C ASP A 130 3.94 4.36 8.65
N ILE A 131 3.98 5.24 7.65
CA ILE A 131 4.60 4.90 6.37
C ILE A 131 6.09 4.71 6.52
N LYS A 132 6.75 5.58 7.30
CA LYS A 132 8.18 5.46 7.57
C LYS A 132 8.49 4.19 8.35
N ILE A 133 7.68 3.92 9.39
CA ILE A 133 7.85 2.74 10.23
C ILE A 133 7.70 1.47 9.40
N THR A 134 6.68 1.41 8.55
CA THR A 134 6.42 0.24 7.71
C THR A 134 7.51 0.06 6.66
N MET A 135 7.95 1.14 6.03
CA MET A 135 9.06 1.06 5.07
C MET A 135 10.33 0.55 5.73
N ASP A 136 10.67 1.06 6.91
CA ASP A 136 11.84 0.60 7.65
C ASP A 136 11.74 -0.89 7.97
N TYR A 137 10.56 -1.36 8.37
CA TYR A 137 10.33 -2.76 8.64
C TYR A 137 10.58 -3.62 7.39
N ILE A 138 10.03 -3.23 6.25
CA ILE A 138 10.19 -3.97 5.00
C ILE A 138 11.65 -4.00 4.57
N LEU A 139 12.33 -2.86 4.63
CA LEU A 139 13.74 -2.78 4.24
C LEU A 139 14.61 -3.68 5.09
N LYS A 140 14.33 -3.75 6.38
CA LYS A 140 15.08 -4.62 7.29
C LYS A 140 14.80 -6.09 7.03
N GLU A 141 13.52 -6.46 6.95
CA GLU A 141 13.11 -7.87 6.83
C GLU A 141 13.47 -8.49 5.49
N TYR A 142 13.32 -7.74 4.40
CA TYR A 142 13.47 -8.28 3.05
C TYR A 142 14.79 -7.91 2.39
N TYR A 143 15.48 -6.89 2.88
CA TYR A 143 16.71 -6.41 2.25
C TYR A 143 17.89 -6.29 3.20
N GLY A 144 17.73 -6.74 4.44
CA GLY A 144 18.80 -6.79 5.41
C GLY A 144 19.19 -5.44 6.00
N GLY A 145 18.32 -4.49 5.88
CA GLY A 145 18.59 -3.16 6.40
C GLY A 145 18.67 -2.12 5.37
#